data_9182c81947f1cae32d36cdeac5e369cd
#
_entry.id   9182c81947f1cae32d36cdeac5e369cd
#
_cell.length_a   1.000
_cell.length_b   1.000
_cell.length_c   1.000
_cell.angle_alpha   90.00
_cell.angle_beta   90.00
_cell.angle_gamma   90.00
#
_symmetry.space_group_name_H-M   'P 1'
#
loop_
_entity.id
_entity.type
_entity.pdbx_description
1 polymer ?
#
loop_
_entity_poly.entity_id
_entity_poly.type
_entity_poly.pdbx_seq_one_letter_code
_entity_poly.pdbx_strand_id
1 'polypeptide(L)'
;MIRFNCKISLSLAAQSIQQRARGDSAMLRRAIILAVVSSVALTGFGASSLQAQNSAAQESQAAPSPAVAVKIPKPAVPAYHAEPPKGTLPDTLDPAQFLDAQTRNIYTLAEKVKPILYQQPCYCGCDKEVGHKSLLDCFTDLHGAHCILCKKEAAFTYTESQQGKTAADIRKEIMDGKWKEVDLAAYDTLPAAK
;
A
#
# COMPACT_ATOMS: atom_id res chain seq x y z
N MET A 1 -6.88 -47.08 -25.16
CA MET A 1 -6.05 -47.49 -24.01
C MET A 1 -5.91 -46.31 -23.08
N ILE A 2 -6.51 -46.44 -21.91
CA ILE A 2 -6.80 -45.36 -20.96
C ILE A 2 -5.66 -45.25 -19.98
N ARG A 3 -4.99 -44.08 -19.93
CA ARG A 3 -4.09 -43.71 -18.83
C ARG A 3 -4.37 -42.25 -18.45
N PHE A 4 -5.48 -42.05 -17.77
CA PHE A 4 -5.78 -40.80 -17.05
C PHE A 4 -6.19 -41.16 -15.60
N ASN A 5 -5.79 -40.31 -14.65
CA ASN A 5 -6.21 -40.27 -13.25
C ASN A 5 -5.34 -40.96 -12.18
N CYS A 6 -4.13 -40.42 -11.96
CA CYS A 6 -3.51 -40.59 -10.64
C CYS A 6 -2.89 -39.32 -10.03
N LYS A 7 -2.94 -38.16 -10.70
CA LYS A 7 -2.33 -36.94 -10.19
C LYS A 7 -3.29 -35.94 -9.50
N ILE A 8 -4.61 -36.13 -9.64
CA ILE A 8 -5.60 -35.20 -9.07
C ILE A 8 -5.94 -35.57 -7.63
N SER A 9 -5.80 -36.82 -7.20
CA SER A 9 -6.20 -37.25 -5.87
C SER A 9 -5.25 -36.87 -4.74
N LEU A 10 -3.95 -36.60 -5.04
CA LEU A 10 -2.98 -36.18 -4.02
C LEU A 10 -3.07 -34.67 -3.67
N SER A 11 -3.57 -33.85 -4.57
CA SER A 11 -3.66 -32.38 -4.35
C SER A 11 -4.77 -32.01 -3.35
N LEU A 12 -5.88 -32.75 -3.34
CA LEU A 12 -7.01 -32.49 -2.43
C LEU A 12 -6.74 -32.91 -0.99
N ALA A 13 -5.92 -33.97 -0.78
CA ALA A 13 -5.56 -34.44 0.55
C ALA A 13 -4.59 -33.48 1.27
N ALA A 14 -3.69 -32.82 0.54
CA ALA A 14 -2.75 -31.85 1.11
C ALA A 14 -3.42 -30.56 1.58
N GLN A 15 -4.49 -30.14 0.91
CA GLN A 15 -5.23 -28.91 1.26
C GLN A 15 -6.08 -29.07 2.53
N SER A 16 -6.59 -30.28 2.80
CA SER A 16 -7.41 -30.54 4.00
C SER A 16 -6.59 -30.58 5.29
N ILE A 17 -5.30 -30.96 5.23
CA ILE A 17 -4.41 -30.98 6.39
C ILE A 17 -4.00 -29.57 6.79
N GLN A 18 -3.80 -28.67 5.82
CA GLN A 18 -3.38 -27.29 6.06
C GLN A 18 -4.50 -26.42 6.66
N GLN A 19 -5.77 -26.75 6.40
CA GLN A 19 -6.91 -26.04 6.99
C GLN A 19 -7.17 -26.44 8.45
N ARG A 20 -6.88 -27.68 8.86
CA ARG A 20 -7.02 -28.13 10.26
C ARG A 20 -6.00 -27.48 11.19
N ALA A 21 -4.77 -27.26 10.74
CA ALA A 21 -3.72 -26.65 11.55
C ALA A 21 -3.96 -25.16 11.86
N ARG A 22 -4.79 -24.46 11.06
CA ARG A 22 -5.15 -23.03 11.29
C ARG A 22 -6.31 -22.85 12.26
N GLY A 23 -7.17 -23.87 12.44
CA GLY A 23 -8.32 -23.82 13.36
C GLY A 23 -7.92 -23.88 14.83
N ASP A 24 -6.92 -24.68 15.18
CA ASP A 24 -6.54 -24.93 16.57
C ASP A 24 -5.79 -23.76 17.21
N SER A 25 -5.06 -22.95 16.44
CA SER A 25 -4.36 -21.77 16.94
C SER A 25 -5.29 -20.61 17.33
N ALA A 26 -6.49 -20.55 16.75
CA ALA A 26 -7.45 -19.48 17.05
C ALA A 26 -8.23 -19.75 18.35
N MET A 27 -8.47 -21.00 18.69
CA MET A 27 -9.14 -21.37 19.93
C MET A 27 -8.24 -21.23 21.16
N LEU A 28 -6.94 -21.52 21.04
CA LEU A 28 -5.98 -21.41 22.14
C LEU A 28 -5.73 -19.95 22.56
N ARG A 29 -5.81 -19.00 21.61
CA ARG A 29 -5.65 -17.55 21.89
C ARG A 29 -6.85 -16.92 22.61
N ARG A 30 -8.06 -17.49 22.48
CA ARG A 30 -9.26 -17.00 23.15
C ARG A 30 -9.36 -17.44 24.62
N ALA A 31 -8.76 -18.58 24.99
CA ALA A 31 -8.76 -19.08 26.36
C ALA A 31 -7.81 -18.31 27.30
N ILE A 32 -6.76 -17.67 26.78
CA ILE A 32 -5.76 -16.95 27.59
C ILE A 32 -6.23 -15.54 27.99
N ILE A 33 -7.12 -14.93 27.20
CA ILE A 33 -7.58 -13.54 27.45
C ILE A 33 -8.62 -13.46 28.60
N LEU A 34 -9.34 -14.54 28.91
CA LEU A 34 -10.37 -14.55 29.95
C LEU A 34 -9.83 -14.80 31.37
N ALA A 35 -8.56 -15.16 31.54
CA ALA A 35 -7.98 -15.49 32.84
C ALA A 35 -7.27 -14.30 33.57
N VAL A 36 -7.12 -13.14 32.93
CA VAL A 36 -6.32 -12.02 33.48
C VAL A 36 -7.16 -10.87 34.07
N VAL A 37 -8.50 -10.92 33.98
CA VAL A 37 -9.36 -9.80 34.40
C VAL A 37 -9.94 -9.94 35.81
N SER A 38 -9.57 -10.98 36.60
CA SER A 38 -10.20 -11.27 37.91
C SER A 38 -9.32 -11.06 39.12
N SER A 39 -8.40 -10.11 39.16
CA SER A 39 -7.61 -9.90 40.39
C SER A 39 -7.17 -8.46 40.58
N VAL A 40 -8.08 -7.49 40.68
CA VAL A 40 -7.82 -6.22 41.40
C VAL A 40 -9.12 -5.70 42.00
N ALA A 41 -9.44 -6.11 43.23
CA ALA A 41 -10.33 -5.39 44.12
C ALA A 41 -9.88 -5.61 45.57
N LEU A 42 -9.81 -4.57 46.32
CA LEU A 42 -9.60 -4.37 47.76
C LEU A 42 -8.18 -3.99 48.19
N THR A 43 -8.07 -2.69 48.49
CA THR A 43 -7.50 -2.00 49.66
C THR A 43 -7.29 -0.56 49.23
N GLY A 44 -7.65 0.52 49.87
CA GLY A 44 -8.01 0.81 51.21
C GLY A 44 -8.39 2.29 51.30
N PHE A 45 -9.23 2.59 52.21
CA PHE A 45 -9.67 3.91 52.66
C PHE A 45 -8.51 4.81 53.04
N GLY A 46 -8.54 6.07 52.60
CA GLY A 46 -7.66 7.13 53.10
C GLY A 46 -8.30 8.49 52.82
N ALA A 47 -9.07 8.99 53.79
CA ALA A 47 -9.58 10.34 53.76
C ALA A 47 -8.48 11.35 54.04
N SER A 48 -8.39 12.40 53.24
CA SER A 48 -7.86 13.70 53.66
C SER A 48 -8.42 14.83 52.82
N SER A 49 -9.04 15.65 53.49
CA SER A 49 -9.71 16.92 53.36
C SER A 49 -8.97 18.01 52.56
N LEU A 50 -9.79 18.84 51.90
CA LEU A 50 -9.72 20.31 51.76
C LEU A 50 -8.54 20.91 51.00
N GLN A 51 -8.85 21.42 49.80
CA GLN A 51 -8.67 22.87 49.55
C GLN A 51 -9.48 23.30 48.31
N ALA A 52 -10.53 24.06 48.61
CA ALA A 52 -11.21 24.88 47.64
C ALA A 52 -10.24 26.00 47.17
N GLN A 53 -9.89 26.01 45.89
CA GLN A 53 -9.45 27.24 45.26
C GLN A 53 -10.27 27.44 44.00
N ASN A 54 -11.21 28.32 44.18
CA ASN A 54 -12.02 28.95 43.19
C ASN A 54 -11.13 29.79 42.28
N SER A 55 -10.82 29.29 41.09
CA SER A 55 -10.29 30.11 40.01
C SER A 55 -11.36 30.19 38.94
N ALA A 56 -12.07 31.29 38.94
CA ALA A 56 -12.93 31.71 37.86
C ALA A 56 -12.10 31.78 36.58
N ALA A 57 -12.10 30.71 35.81
CA ALA A 57 -11.64 30.75 34.43
C ALA A 57 -12.78 31.32 33.60
N GLN A 58 -12.56 32.53 33.13
CA GLN A 58 -13.37 33.20 32.12
C GLN A 58 -13.57 32.30 30.93
N GLU A 59 -14.79 31.89 30.76
CA GLU A 59 -15.31 31.29 29.52
C GLU A 59 -15.33 32.41 28.47
N SER A 60 -14.22 32.54 27.76
CA SER A 60 -14.15 33.38 26.55
C SER A 60 -14.99 32.66 25.49
N GLN A 61 -16.26 33.06 25.41
CA GLN A 61 -17.12 32.72 24.27
C GLN A 61 -16.51 33.35 23.00
N ALA A 62 -15.65 32.59 22.34
CA ALA A 62 -15.26 32.91 21.00
C ALA A 62 -16.49 32.71 20.10
N ALA A 63 -17.04 33.82 19.63
CA ALA A 63 -18.08 33.80 18.61
C ALA A 63 -17.65 32.93 17.43
N PRO A 64 -18.54 32.13 16.81
CA PRO A 64 -18.20 31.34 15.64
C PRO A 64 -17.79 32.28 14.52
N SER A 65 -16.50 32.28 14.22
CA SER A 65 -15.97 32.95 13.02
C SER A 65 -16.64 32.32 11.80
N PRO A 66 -17.14 33.09 10.85
CA PRO A 66 -17.75 32.55 9.64
C PRO A 66 -16.72 31.64 8.97
N ALA A 67 -17.07 30.36 8.79
CA ALA A 67 -16.23 29.41 8.08
C ALA A 67 -16.04 29.92 6.64
N VAL A 68 -14.92 30.57 6.41
CA VAL A 68 -14.48 30.86 5.05
C VAL A 68 -14.18 29.50 4.43
N ALA A 69 -15.03 29.07 3.50
CA ALA A 69 -14.79 27.89 2.68
C ALA A 69 -13.54 28.15 1.84
N VAL A 70 -12.38 27.83 2.38
CA VAL A 70 -11.13 27.82 1.64
C VAL A 70 -11.26 26.72 0.59
N LYS A 71 -11.50 27.10 -0.64
CA LYS A 71 -11.46 26.22 -1.79
C LYS A 71 -10.02 25.78 -1.96
N ILE A 72 -9.67 24.63 -1.35
CA ILE A 72 -8.33 24.04 -1.45
C ILE A 72 -8.12 23.75 -2.95
N PRO A 73 -7.15 24.36 -3.64
CA PRO A 73 -6.88 24.05 -5.03
C PRO A 73 -6.57 22.55 -5.14
N LYS A 74 -7.19 21.87 -6.11
CA LYS A 74 -6.83 20.48 -6.41
C LYS A 74 -5.33 20.45 -6.70
N PRO A 75 -4.54 19.56 -6.06
CA PRO A 75 -3.11 19.47 -6.32
C PRO A 75 -2.84 19.36 -7.82
N ALA A 76 -1.84 20.07 -8.32
CA ALA A 76 -1.43 19.98 -9.71
C ALA A 76 -1.06 18.52 -10.02
N VAL A 77 -1.51 18.02 -11.18
CA VAL A 77 -1.15 16.69 -11.64
C VAL A 77 0.32 16.71 -12.06
N PRO A 78 1.16 15.77 -11.54
CA PRO A 78 2.55 15.64 -11.97
C PRO A 78 2.69 15.33 -13.47
N ALA A 79 3.90 15.46 -14.01
CA ALA A 79 4.18 15.18 -15.41
C ALA A 79 3.83 13.74 -15.80
N TYR A 80 3.28 13.56 -16.98
CA TYR A 80 2.98 12.26 -17.62
C TYR A 80 2.82 12.45 -19.13
N HIS A 81 2.84 11.36 -19.90
CA HIS A 81 2.53 11.36 -21.32
C HIS A 81 1.09 10.88 -21.56
N ALA A 82 0.25 11.69 -22.19
CA ALA A 82 -1.14 11.30 -22.43
C ALA A 82 -1.27 10.19 -23.48
N GLU A 83 -0.37 10.22 -24.47
CA GLU A 83 -0.34 9.30 -25.61
C GLU A 83 0.61 8.11 -25.37
N PRO A 84 0.34 6.96 -25.99
CA PRO A 84 1.27 5.84 -25.98
C PRO A 84 2.62 6.22 -26.55
N PRO A 85 3.72 5.52 -26.16
CA PRO A 85 5.04 5.79 -26.70
C PRO A 85 5.10 5.49 -28.21
N LYS A 86 5.75 6.39 -28.96
CA LYS A 86 5.93 6.25 -30.42
C LYS A 86 7.23 5.56 -30.82
N GLY A 87 8.09 5.22 -29.88
CA GLY A 87 9.39 4.62 -30.10
C GLY A 87 9.80 3.70 -28.98
N THR A 88 11.06 3.28 -29.01
CA THR A 88 11.65 2.43 -27.98
C THR A 88 11.72 3.20 -26.65
N LEU A 89 11.17 2.62 -25.60
CA LEU A 89 11.27 3.14 -24.26
C LEU A 89 12.62 2.78 -23.64
N PRO A 90 13.12 3.59 -22.70
CA PRO A 90 14.29 3.22 -21.93
C PRO A 90 14.05 1.93 -21.15
N ASP A 91 15.13 1.21 -20.87
CA ASP A 91 15.04 0.04 -20.01
C ASP A 91 14.96 0.46 -18.54
N THR A 92 14.21 -0.30 -17.77
CA THR A 92 14.25 -0.21 -16.30
C THR A 92 15.58 -0.79 -15.81
N LEU A 93 16.00 -0.41 -14.60
CA LEU A 93 17.13 -1.08 -13.98
C LEU A 93 16.85 -2.58 -13.82
N ASP A 94 17.89 -3.41 -14.01
CA ASP A 94 17.78 -4.86 -13.85
C ASP A 94 17.31 -5.21 -12.44
N PRO A 95 16.17 -5.89 -12.28
CA PRO A 95 15.67 -6.31 -10.98
C PRO A 95 16.67 -7.16 -10.18
N ALA A 96 17.54 -7.91 -10.85
CA ALA A 96 18.50 -8.80 -10.20
C ALA A 96 19.54 -8.07 -9.35
N GLN A 97 19.77 -6.77 -9.59
CA GLN A 97 20.70 -5.97 -8.79
C GLN A 97 20.20 -5.64 -7.37
N PHE A 98 18.89 -5.80 -7.10
CA PHE A 98 18.31 -5.48 -5.81
C PHE A 98 18.29 -6.69 -4.87
N LEU A 99 18.89 -6.55 -3.69
CA LEU A 99 18.88 -7.59 -2.66
C LEU A 99 17.51 -7.68 -1.96
N ASP A 100 16.84 -6.56 -1.81
CA ASP A 100 15.50 -6.47 -1.24
C ASP A 100 14.47 -7.08 -2.20
N ALA A 101 13.74 -8.10 -1.72
CA ALA A 101 12.79 -8.86 -2.52
C ALA A 101 11.64 -7.98 -3.04
N GLN A 102 11.13 -7.07 -2.22
CA GLN A 102 10.06 -6.16 -2.61
C GLN A 102 10.49 -5.27 -3.78
N THR A 103 11.65 -4.60 -3.64
CA THR A 103 12.19 -3.74 -4.69
C THR A 103 12.41 -4.51 -5.99
N ARG A 104 13.07 -5.68 -5.90
CA ARG A 104 13.28 -6.56 -7.05
C ARG A 104 11.97 -6.92 -7.75
N ASN A 105 10.96 -7.32 -6.98
CA ASN A 105 9.66 -7.69 -7.53
C ASN A 105 8.97 -6.51 -8.19
N ILE A 106 8.98 -5.33 -7.58
CA ILE A 106 8.37 -4.12 -8.15
C ILE A 106 9.06 -3.71 -9.46
N TYR A 107 10.40 -3.74 -9.54
CA TYR A 107 11.11 -3.46 -10.80
C TYR A 107 10.77 -4.50 -11.88
N THR A 108 10.62 -5.78 -11.51
CA THR A 108 10.15 -6.83 -12.43
C THR A 108 8.74 -6.53 -12.96
N LEU A 109 7.85 -6.01 -12.14
CA LEU A 109 6.51 -5.61 -12.59
C LEU A 109 6.57 -4.37 -13.47
N ALA A 110 7.39 -3.39 -13.11
CA ALA A 110 7.58 -2.16 -13.89
C ALA A 110 8.07 -2.45 -15.30
N GLU A 111 9.03 -3.37 -15.47
CA GLU A 111 9.53 -3.79 -16.76
C GLU A 111 8.42 -4.33 -17.69
N LYS A 112 7.47 -5.10 -17.13
CA LYS A 112 6.35 -5.68 -17.90
C LYS A 112 5.35 -4.66 -18.41
N VAL A 113 5.24 -3.51 -17.75
CA VAL A 113 4.23 -2.48 -18.05
C VAL A 113 4.83 -1.13 -18.41
N LYS A 114 6.10 -1.09 -18.91
CA LYS A 114 6.77 0.15 -19.33
C LYS A 114 5.90 1.10 -20.15
N PRO A 115 5.17 0.63 -21.19
CA PRO A 115 4.33 1.52 -22.00
C PRO A 115 3.18 2.16 -21.22
N ILE A 116 2.71 1.49 -20.18
CA ILE A 116 1.65 2.02 -19.30
C ILE A 116 2.25 3.01 -18.30
N LEU A 117 3.38 2.66 -17.65
CA LEU A 117 4.09 3.55 -16.72
C LEU A 117 4.51 4.87 -17.37
N TYR A 118 4.92 4.84 -18.65
CA TYR A 118 5.21 6.03 -19.45
C TYR A 118 4.04 7.01 -19.48
N GLN A 119 2.82 6.52 -19.40
CA GLN A 119 1.60 7.31 -19.44
C GLN A 119 1.06 7.70 -18.05
N GLN A 120 1.76 7.36 -16.96
CA GLN A 120 1.29 7.64 -15.61
C GLN A 120 2.06 8.79 -14.94
N PRO A 121 1.39 9.66 -14.17
CA PRO A 121 2.05 10.61 -13.29
C PRO A 121 2.66 9.90 -12.09
N CYS A 122 3.70 10.49 -11.48
CA CYS A 122 4.22 10.07 -10.20
C CYS A 122 4.03 11.15 -9.14
N TYR A 123 3.34 10.83 -8.06
CA TYR A 123 2.98 11.80 -7.01
C TYR A 123 4.06 11.96 -5.92
N CYS A 124 5.28 11.48 -6.15
CA CYS A 124 6.39 11.70 -5.22
C CYS A 124 7.06 13.09 -5.35
N GLY A 125 6.72 13.86 -6.40
CA GLY A 125 7.30 15.16 -6.67
C GLY A 125 8.56 15.15 -7.54
N CYS A 126 9.00 13.98 -8.02
CA CYS A 126 10.20 13.82 -8.83
C CYS A 126 10.17 14.59 -10.17
N ASP A 127 9.00 14.96 -10.66
CA ASP A 127 8.84 15.81 -11.84
C ASP A 127 9.45 17.22 -11.62
N LYS A 128 9.41 17.72 -10.40
CA LYS A 128 9.95 19.02 -9.99
C LYS A 128 11.39 18.93 -9.48
N GLU A 129 11.72 17.87 -8.76
CA GLU A 129 13.01 17.74 -8.09
C GLU A 129 14.12 17.25 -9.03
N VAL A 130 13.83 16.26 -9.87
CA VAL A 130 14.81 15.64 -10.77
C VAL A 130 14.37 15.64 -12.23
N GLY A 131 13.21 16.21 -12.54
CA GLY A 131 12.75 16.45 -13.91
C GLY A 131 12.15 15.23 -14.60
N HIS A 132 11.71 14.21 -13.85
CA HIS A 132 11.02 13.05 -14.42
C HIS A 132 9.76 13.48 -15.18
N LYS A 133 9.48 12.80 -16.29
CA LYS A 133 8.35 13.12 -17.17
C LYS A 133 7.21 12.12 -17.03
N SER A 134 7.45 11.01 -16.36
CA SER A 134 6.49 9.95 -16.13
C SER A 134 6.91 9.06 -14.97
N LEU A 135 6.02 8.19 -14.52
CA LEU A 135 6.33 7.16 -13.51
C LEU A 135 7.40 6.17 -14.03
N LEU A 136 7.50 5.95 -15.35
CA LEU A 136 8.54 5.06 -15.91
C LEU A 136 9.95 5.56 -15.55
N ASP A 137 10.19 6.86 -15.59
CA ASP A 137 11.51 7.43 -15.35
C ASP A 137 12.06 7.08 -13.96
N CYS A 138 11.16 6.91 -12.97
CA CYS A 138 11.54 6.48 -11.62
C CYS A 138 12.17 5.06 -11.59
N PHE A 139 11.94 4.26 -12.61
CA PHE A 139 12.44 2.89 -12.71
C PHE A 139 13.62 2.73 -13.68
N THR A 140 13.97 3.79 -14.39
CA THR A 140 15.20 3.82 -15.22
C THR A 140 16.44 4.13 -14.38
N ASP A 141 16.26 4.52 -13.14
CA ASP A 141 17.30 4.78 -12.13
C ASP A 141 16.92 4.22 -10.75
N LEU A 142 17.68 4.57 -9.71
CA LEU A 142 17.48 4.10 -8.34
C LEU A 142 16.34 4.83 -7.60
N HIS A 143 15.72 5.84 -8.20
CA HIS A 143 14.68 6.64 -7.53
C HIS A 143 13.51 5.75 -7.07
N GLY A 144 13.01 4.89 -7.95
CA GLY A 144 11.94 3.94 -7.62
C GLY A 144 12.30 2.96 -6.50
N ALA A 145 13.59 2.60 -6.36
CA ALA A 145 14.04 1.69 -5.30
C ALA A 145 13.91 2.31 -3.91
N HIS A 146 14.10 3.61 -3.79
CA HIS A 146 14.09 4.33 -2.52
C HIS A 146 12.76 5.06 -2.23
N CYS A 147 11.83 5.07 -3.18
CA CYS A 147 10.57 5.80 -3.07
C CYS A 147 9.38 4.84 -2.91
N ILE A 148 8.77 4.85 -1.73
CA ILE A 148 7.58 4.03 -1.45
C ILE A 148 6.37 4.42 -2.31
N LEU A 149 6.25 5.71 -2.69
CA LEU A 149 5.16 6.18 -3.53
C LEU A 149 5.28 5.62 -4.94
N CYS A 150 6.48 5.70 -5.54
CA CYS A 150 6.73 5.12 -6.86
C CYS A 150 6.45 3.62 -6.89
N LYS A 151 6.87 2.88 -5.85
CA LYS A 151 6.60 1.44 -5.72
C LYS A 151 5.09 1.15 -5.69
N LYS A 152 4.33 1.89 -4.90
CA LYS A 152 2.87 1.72 -4.81
C LYS A 152 2.18 2.04 -6.14
N GLU A 153 2.57 3.13 -6.80
CA GLU A 153 2.00 3.54 -8.08
C GLU A 153 2.31 2.52 -9.18
N ALA A 154 3.52 1.96 -9.22
CA ALA A 154 3.88 0.92 -10.18
C ALA A 154 3.16 -0.41 -9.92
N ALA A 155 3.07 -0.84 -8.66
CA ALA A 155 2.33 -2.02 -8.28
C ALA A 155 0.83 -1.90 -8.61
N PHE A 156 0.23 -0.75 -8.34
CA PHE A 156 -1.13 -0.41 -8.74
C PHE A 156 -1.29 -0.49 -10.26
N THR A 157 -0.42 0.19 -11.00
CA THR A 157 -0.44 0.20 -12.47
C THR A 157 -0.40 -1.21 -13.05
N TYR A 158 0.49 -2.05 -12.53
CA TYR A 158 0.59 -3.45 -12.96
C TYR A 158 -0.71 -4.20 -12.66
N THR A 159 -1.21 -4.14 -11.43
CA THR A 159 -2.41 -4.88 -11.01
C THR A 159 -3.62 -4.50 -11.86
N GLU A 160 -3.84 -3.21 -12.08
CA GLU A 160 -4.97 -2.72 -12.86
C GLU A 160 -4.83 -3.06 -14.36
N SER A 161 -3.61 -3.09 -14.87
CA SER A 161 -3.34 -3.52 -16.25
C SER A 161 -3.67 -5.01 -16.47
N GLN A 162 -3.42 -5.86 -15.48
CA GLN A 162 -3.77 -7.29 -15.54
C GLN A 162 -5.30 -7.50 -15.53
N GLN A 163 -6.07 -6.53 -15.05
CA GLN A 163 -7.53 -6.52 -15.13
C GLN A 163 -8.05 -5.98 -16.47
N GLY A 164 -7.16 -5.64 -17.40
CA GLY A 164 -7.50 -5.16 -18.73
C GLY A 164 -7.87 -3.67 -18.81
N LYS A 165 -7.58 -2.89 -17.75
CA LYS A 165 -7.81 -1.44 -17.79
C LYS A 165 -6.84 -0.75 -18.74
N THR A 166 -7.33 0.29 -19.41
CA THR A 166 -6.50 1.14 -20.27
C THR A 166 -5.56 2.02 -19.45
N ALA A 167 -4.46 2.49 -20.07
CA ALA A 167 -3.56 3.44 -19.42
C ALA A 167 -4.29 4.73 -18.96
N ALA A 168 -5.30 5.16 -19.69
CA ALA A 168 -6.11 6.33 -19.35
C ALA A 168 -6.99 6.09 -18.10
N ASP A 169 -7.60 4.91 -17.98
CA ASP A 169 -8.40 4.55 -16.81
C ASP A 169 -7.52 4.43 -15.58
N ILE A 170 -6.37 3.75 -15.70
CA ILE A 170 -5.38 3.61 -14.62
C ILE A 170 -4.90 5.00 -14.17
N ARG A 171 -4.59 5.88 -15.11
CA ARG A 171 -4.17 7.26 -14.80
C ARG A 171 -5.22 8.02 -14.00
N LYS A 172 -6.48 7.92 -14.38
CA LYS A 172 -7.58 8.53 -13.64
C LYS A 172 -7.61 8.04 -12.20
N GLU A 173 -7.49 6.74 -12.00
CA GLU A 173 -7.49 6.11 -10.67
C GLU A 173 -6.25 6.51 -9.83
N ILE A 174 -5.08 6.67 -10.48
CA ILE A 174 -3.88 7.22 -9.84
C ILE A 174 -4.13 8.67 -9.38
N MET A 175 -4.73 9.50 -10.25
CA MET A 175 -5.09 10.88 -9.91
C MET A 175 -6.13 10.97 -8.77
N ASP A 176 -6.98 9.97 -8.64
CA ASP A 176 -7.94 9.83 -7.54
C ASP A 176 -7.29 9.25 -6.26
N GLY A 177 -6.02 8.86 -6.32
CA GLY A 177 -5.24 8.40 -5.18
C GLY A 177 -5.45 6.96 -4.77
N LYS A 178 -6.07 6.11 -5.59
CA LYS A 178 -6.35 4.69 -5.27
C LYS A 178 -5.09 3.86 -5.01
N TRP A 179 -3.97 4.22 -5.61
CA TRP A 179 -2.67 3.59 -5.37
C TRP A 179 -2.21 3.65 -3.89
N LYS A 180 -2.73 4.58 -3.10
CA LYS A 180 -2.36 4.74 -1.68
C LYS A 180 -2.72 3.51 -0.85
N GLU A 181 -3.75 2.78 -1.27
CA GLU A 181 -4.26 1.59 -0.59
C GLU A 181 -3.43 0.33 -0.89
N VAL A 182 -2.47 0.40 -1.82
CA VAL A 182 -1.60 -0.74 -2.15
C VAL A 182 -0.79 -1.15 -0.92
N ASP A 183 -0.91 -2.40 -0.52
CA ASP A 183 -0.05 -3.02 0.48
C ASP A 183 1.19 -3.60 -0.18
N LEU A 184 2.34 -2.96 0.04
CA LEU A 184 3.60 -3.42 -0.51
C LEU A 184 4.13 -4.70 0.12
N ALA A 185 3.69 -5.08 1.32
CA ALA A 185 4.10 -6.34 1.94
C ALA A 185 3.67 -7.56 1.11
N ALA A 186 2.61 -7.43 0.32
CA ALA A 186 2.19 -8.47 -0.62
C ALA A 186 3.26 -8.79 -1.68
N TYR A 187 4.20 -7.88 -1.89
CA TYR A 187 5.26 -8.00 -2.90
C TYR A 187 6.59 -8.51 -2.31
N ASP A 188 6.68 -8.75 -1.01
CA ASP A 188 7.87 -9.30 -0.36
C ASP A 188 8.13 -10.76 -0.75
N THR A 189 7.09 -11.50 -1.06
CA THR A 189 7.10 -12.96 -1.27
C THR A 189 6.77 -13.39 -2.68
N LEU A 190 6.51 -12.47 -3.60
CA LEU A 190 6.26 -12.85 -5.00
C LEU A 190 7.50 -13.54 -5.56
N PRO A 191 7.35 -14.72 -6.20
CA PRO A 191 8.46 -15.31 -6.92
C PRO A 191 8.90 -14.32 -7.99
N ALA A 192 10.23 -14.13 -8.16
CA ALA A 192 10.76 -13.36 -9.26
C ALA A 192 10.06 -13.84 -10.55
N ALA A 193 9.37 -12.95 -11.23
CA ALA A 193 8.70 -13.31 -12.46
C ALA A 193 9.76 -13.77 -13.46
N LYS A 194 9.60 -15.01 -13.94
CA LYS A 194 10.46 -15.59 -14.98
C LYS A 194 10.27 -14.86 -16.30
#